data_2afed8676dc177f4ed31413a89ee52b0
#
_entry.id   2afed8676dc177f4ed31413a89ee52b0
#
_cell.length_a   1.000
_cell.length_b   1.000
_cell.length_c   1.000
_cell.angle_alpha   90.00
_cell.angle_beta   90.00
_cell.angle_gamma   90.00
#
_symmetry.space_group_name_H-M   'P 1'
#
loop_
_entity.id
_entity.type
_entity.pdbx_description
1 polymer ?
#
loop_
_entity_poly.entity_id
_entity_poly.type
_entity_poly.pdbx_seq_one_letter_code
_entity_poly.pdbx_strand_id
1 'polypeptide(L)'
;MKSAFSLAVRVAAPVTSLAVAPLMAAVLMFSAAGITFAADTKPAAKVDLARGSQIANQVCLACHAADGNSPAAANPKLAGQHPEYLAKQLASFKENKTRKNAVMMGFATALTPEDAANVAAYYAGQKPKEGAARNPASVKLGEKIYRGGVADKGIAACAGCHGPAGAGIPAQYPRLAGQWADYTKSQLVAFRAGERQNDPQGMMRGVAAKLSDKEIDAVSDYIAGLKQSN
;
A
#
# COMPACT_ATOMS: atom_id res chain seq x y z
N MET A 1 32.98 -0.27 63.76
CA MET A 1 32.45 0.10 65.12
C MET A 1 31.00 0.50 64.96
N LYS A 2 30.12 -0.26 65.67
CA LYS A 2 28.77 0.09 66.17
C LYS A 2 27.65 0.31 65.09
N SER A 3 26.76 -0.61 64.97
CA SER A 3 25.59 -1.06 65.75
C SER A 3 24.30 -0.43 65.20
N ALA A 4 23.50 -1.20 64.53
CA ALA A 4 22.21 -1.79 64.85
C ALA A 4 21.19 -0.86 65.53
N PHE A 5 20.00 -0.76 64.99
CA PHE A 5 18.79 -1.06 65.78
C PHE A 5 17.59 -1.33 64.84
N SER A 6 17.02 -2.48 65.07
CA SER A 6 15.76 -2.98 64.56
C SER A 6 14.63 -2.44 65.40
N LEU A 7 13.51 -2.03 64.82
CA LEU A 7 12.27 -1.92 65.56
C LEU A 7 11.10 -2.43 64.71
N ALA A 8 10.64 -3.64 65.04
CA ALA A 8 9.42 -4.22 64.52
C ALA A 8 8.24 -3.77 65.41
N VAL A 9 7.26 -3.14 64.79
CA VAL A 9 5.96 -2.89 65.42
C VAL A 9 4.93 -3.82 64.78
N ARG A 10 4.48 -4.77 65.56
CA ARG A 10 3.30 -5.58 65.26
C ARG A 10 2.08 -4.85 65.75
N VAL A 11 1.13 -4.54 64.85
CA VAL A 11 -0.22 -4.11 65.23
C VAL A 11 -1.18 -5.23 64.82
N ALA A 12 -1.79 -5.81 65.78
CA ALA A 12 -2.88 -6.78 65.63
C ALA A 12 -4.21 -6.00 65.51
N ALA A 13 -5.00 -6.32 64.51
CA ALA A 13 -6.35 -5.82 64.32
C ALA A 13 -7.37 -6.95 64.58
N PRO A 14 -8.51 -6.64 65.23
CA PRO A 14 -9.48 -7.64 65.61
C PRO A 14 -10.37 -8.10 64.43
N VAL A 15 -10.70 -9.39 64.46
CA VAL A 15 -11.64 -10.04 63.54
C VAL A 15 -13.06 -9.71 63.99
N THR A 16 -13.80 -8.89 63.25
CA THR A 16 -15.24 -8.77 63.45
C THR A 16 -15.98 -9.63 62.44
N SER A 17 -16.63 -10.65 62.95
CA SER A 17 -17.55 -11.51 62.21
C SER A 17 -18.82 -10.72 61.85
N LEU A 18 -19.10 -10.60 60.56
CA LEU A 18 -20.37 -10.08 60.05
C LEU A 18 -21.13 -11.19 59.32
N ALA A 19 -22.37 -11.35 59.78
CA ALA A 19 -23.33 -12.33 59.36
C ALA A 19 -23.68 -12.25 57.87
N VAL A 20 -23.73 -13.39 57.22
CA VAL A 20 -24.14 -13.56 55.80
C VAL A 20 -25.68 -13.64 55.77
N ALA A 21 -26.32 -12.62 55.17
CA ALA A 21 -27.73 -12.69 54.79
C ALA A 21 -27.80 -13.18 53.31
N PRO A 22 -28.71 -14.09 52.99
CA PRO A 22 -28.85 -14.54 51.58
C PRO A 22 -29.64 -13.51 50.78
N LEU A 23 -28.96 -12.81 49.85
CA LEU A 23 -29.61 -12.02 48.81
C LEU A 23 -30.05 -12.93 47.69
N MET A 24 -31.36 -13.02 47.45
CA MET A 24 -31.97 -13.67 46.31
C MET A 24 -31.41 -13.05 44.98
N ALA A 25 -30.77 -13.88 44.17
CA ALA A 25 -30.33 -13.54 42.83
C ALA A 25 -31.54 -13.47 41.90
N ALA A 26 -31.95 -12.27 41.54
CA ALA A 26 -32.84 -12.06 40.38
C ALA A 26 -32.01 -12.22 39.10
N VAL A 27 -32.20 -13.36 38.41
CA VAL A 27 -31.62 -13.58 37.08
C VAL A 27 -32.40 -12.74 36.08
N LEU A 28 -31.85 -11.57 35.74
CA LEU A 28 -32.27 -10.80 34.56
C LEU A 28 -31.77 -11.52 33.31
N MET A 29 -32.68 -12.25 32.63
CA MET A 29 -32.44 -12.73 31.28
C MET A 29 -32.35 -11.54 30.33
N PHE A 30 -31.12 -11.09 30.04
CA PHE A 30 -30.87 -10.19 28.93
C PHE A 30 -31.01 -11.01 27.63
N SER A 31 -32.15 -10.88 26.96
CA SER A 31 -32.29 -11.37 25.58
C SER A 31 -31.36 -10.54 24.70
N ALA A 32 -30.20 -11.08 24.37
CA ALA A 32 -29.31 -10.53 23.36
C ALA A 32 -29.99 -10.68 21.99
N ALA A 33 -30.74 -9.65 21.57
CA ALA A 33 -31.14 -9.52 20.18
C ALA A 33 -29.87 -9.35 19.35
N GLY A 34 -29.40 -10.44 18.76
CA GLY A 34 -28.29 -10.44 17.84
C GLY A 34 -28.63 -9.59 16.64
N ILE A 35 -28.05 -8.38 16.55
CA ILE A 35 -28.09 -7.59 15.31
C ILE A 35 -27.13 -8.29 14.35
N THR A 36 -27.67 -9.18 13.52
CA THR A 36 -26.95 -9.72 12.38
C THR A 36 -26.83 -8.61 11.34
N PHE A 37 -25.67 -7.95 11.29
CA PHE A 37 -25.29 -7.19 10.12
C PHE A 37 -25.07 -8.18 8.98
N ALA A 38 -26.08 -8.42 8.18
CA ALA A 38 -25.89 -9.04 6.88
C ALA A 38 -25.11 -8.01 6.04
N ALA A 39 -23.80 -8.19 5.95
CA ALA A 39 -23.03 -7.53 4.93
C ALA A 39 -23.53 -8.11 3.59
N ASP A 40 -24.26 -7.30 2.82
CA ASP A 40 -24.57 -7.58 1.42
C ASP A 40 -23.23 -7.59 0.64
N THR A 41 -22.50 -8.68 0.76
CA THR A 41 -21.36 -8.95 -0.11
C THR A 41 -21.91 -9.39 -1.45
N LYS A 42 -22.18 -8.42 -2.34
CA LYS A 42 -22.38 -8.72 -3.76
C LYS A 42 -21.24 -9.65 -4.19
N PRO A 43 -21.52 -10.84 -4.74
CA PRO A 43 -20.44 -11.74 -5.17
C PRO A 43 -19.49 -10.98 -6.09
N ALA A 44 -18.19 -11.07 -5.83
CA ALA A 44 -17.20 -10.48 -6.72
C ALA A 44 -17.48 -11.01 -8.13
N ALA A 45 -17.71 -10.11 -9.08
CA ALA A 45 -17.96 -10.49 -10.46
C ALA A 45 -16.78 -11.37 -10.95
N LYS A 46 -17.11 -12.50 -11.57
CA LYS A 46 -16.10 -13.41 -12.09
C LYS A 46 -15.26 -12.68 -13.14
N VAL A 47 -13.94 -12.64 -12.92
CA VAL A 47 -13.01 -11.98 -13.84
C VAL A 47 -13.01 -12.70 -15.20
N ASP A 48 -13.15 -11.94 -16.29
CA ASP A 48 -13.02 -12.39 -17.67
C ASP A 48 -11.65 -11.96 -18.24
N LEU A 49 -10.69 -12.90 -18.25
CA LEU A 49 -9.35 -12.65 -18.76
C LEU A 49 -9.32 -12.47 -20.28
N ALA A 50 -10.26 -13.08 -21.02
CA ALA A 50 -10.36 -12.91 -22.48
C ALA A 50 -10.80 -11.46 -22.80
N ARG A 51 -11.79 -10.95 -22.08
CA ARG A 51 -12.21 -9.55 -22.18
C ARG A 51 -11.08 -8.61 -21.76
N GLY A 52 -10.36 -8.90 -20.68
CA GLY A 52 -9.20 -8.14 -20.24
C GLY A 52 -8.09 -8.08 -21.29
N SER A 53 -7.78 -9.22 -21.92
CA SER A 53 -6.82 -9.29 -23.03
C SER A 53 -7.28 -8.47 -24.24
N GLN A 54 -8.55 -8.51 -24.60
CA GLN A 54 -9.10 -7.72 -25.70
C GLN A 54 -8.90 -6.22 -25.45
N ILE A 55 -9.24 -5.74 -24.24
CA ILE A 55 -9.05 -4.33 -23.87
C ILE A 55 -7.57 -3.94 -23.92
N ALA A 56 -6.70 -4.78 -23.34
CA ALA A 56 -5.26 -4.53 -23.34
C ALA A 56 -4.71 -4.36 -24.77
N ASN A 57 -5.12 -5.21 -25.70
CA ASN A 57 -4.65 -5.21 -27.09
C ASN A 57 -5.29 -4.13 -27.98
N GLN A 58 -6.47 -3.65 -27.66
CA GLN A 58 -7.16 -2.64 -28.48
C GLN A 58 -7.02 -1.23 -27.96
N VAL A 59 -6.89 -1.06 -26.64
CA VAL A 59 -6.96 0.25 -26.00
C VAL A 59 -5.63 0.64 -25.34
N CYS A 60 -4.97 -0.27 -24.62
CA CYS A 60 -3.84 0.06 -23.77
C CYS A 60 -2.48 -0.17 -24.45
N LEU A 61 -2.45 -0.99 -25.52
CA LEU A 61 -1.27 -1.46 -26.24
C LEU A 61 -0.29 -0.35 -26.60
N ALA A 62 -0.80 0.75 -27.16
CA ALA A 62 0.06 1.81 -27.73
C ALA A 62 1.03 2.43 -26.70
N CYS A 63 0.60 2.50 -25.43
CA CYS A 63 1.38 3.14 -24.36
C CYS A 63 1.99 2.14 -23.38
N HIS A 64 1.28 1.04 -23.09
CA HIS A 64 1.68 0.09 -22.05
C HIS A 64 2.17 -1.24 -22.57
N ALA A 65 2.14 -1.46 -23.89
CA ALA A 65 2.34 -2.74 -24.58
C ALA A 65 1.27 -3.79 -24.21
N ALA A 66 1.10 -4.79 -25.07
CA ALA A 66 0.10 -5.85 -24.84
C ALA A 66 0.40 -6.67 -23.58
N ASP A 67 1.68 -6.90 -23.31
CA ASP A 67 2.18 -7.63 -22.15
C ASP A 67 2.37 -6.73 -20.90
N GLY A 68 1.98 -5.46 -20.96
CA GLY A 68 2.14 -4.52 -19.85
C GLY A 68 3.58 -4.09 -19.57
N ASN A 69 4.55 -4.47 -20.40
CA ASN A 69 5.94 -4.06 -20.26
C ASN A 69 6.24 -2.85 -21.16
N SER A 70 5.66 -1.71 -20.81
CA SER A 70 5.84 -0.46 -21.56
C SER A 70 7.29 -0.22 -21.99
N PRO A 71 7.56 0.11 -23.26
CA PRO A 71 8.90 0.47 -23.73
C PRO A 71 9.29 1.91 -23.39
N ALA A 72 8.32 2.77 -23.04
CA ALA A 72 8.54 4.19 -22.82
C ALA A 72 8.55 4.52 -21.31
N ALA A 73 9.58 5.23 -20.84
CA ALA A 73 9.76 5.57 -19.44
C ALA A 73 8.65 6.49 -18.86
N ALA A 74 7.97 7.25 -19.72
CA ALA A 74 6.82 8.07 -19.32
C ALA A 74 5.57 7.24 -18.99
N ASN A 75 5.45 6.04 -19.54
CA ASN A 75 4.31 5.16 -19.35
C ASN A 75 4.69 4.02 -18.39
N PRO A 76 3.93 3.79 -17.31
CA PRO A 76 4.31 2.75 -16.36
C PRO A 76 4.22 1.34 -16.95
N LYS A 77 5.09 0.47 -16.48
CA LYS A 77 4.93 -0.97 -16.64
C LYS A 77 3.75 -1.44 -15.77
N LEU A 78 2.87 -2.24 -16.35
CA LEU A 78 1.67 -2.78 -15.70
C LEU A 78 1.78 -4.27 -15.40
N ALA A 79 2.69 -4.98 -16.09
CA ALA A 79 2.91 -6.42 -15.93
C ALA A 79 3.19 -6.80 -14.46
N GLY A 80 2.47 -7.80 -13.95
CA GLY A 80 2.62 -8.31 -12.60
C GLY A 80 2.28 -7.33 -11.48
N GLN A 81 1.57 -6.25 -11.80
CA GLN A 81 1.04 -5.33 -10.78
C GLN A 81 -0.22 -5.93 -10.16
N HIS A 82 -0.49 -5.62 -8.89
CA HIS A 82 -1.68 -6.11 -8.19
C HIS A 82 -2.97 -5.66 -8.89
N PRO A 83 -3.92 -6.56 -9.16
CA PRO A 83 -5.10 -6.24 -9.94
C PRO A 83 -5.99 -5.21 -9.25
N GLU A 84 -6.15 -5.29 -7.93
CA GLU A 84 -6.93 -4.33 -7.16
C GLU A 84 -6.31 -2.93 -7.20
N TYR A 85 -4.97 -2.86 -7.19
CA TYR A 85 -4.28 -1.59 -7.35
C TYR A 85 -4.52 -1.00 -8.74
N LEU A 86 -4.41 -1.80 -9.81
CA LEU A 86 -4.67 -1.33 -11.18
C LEU A 86 -6.12 -0.85 -11.34
N ALA A 87 -7.09 -1.62 -10.90
CA ALA A 87 -8.50 -1.25 -10.95
C ALA A 87 -8.78 0.06 -10.18
N LYS A 88 -8.20 0.20 -8.97
CA LYS A 88 -8.27 1.44 -8.20
C LYS A 88 -7.68 2.62 -8.96
N GLN A 89 -6.55 2.44 -9.65
CA GLN A 89 -5.94 3.53 -10.41
C GLN A 89 -6.81 3.96 -11.59
N LEU A 90 -7.41 3.01 -12.31
CA LEU A 90 -8.36 3.31 -13.39
C LEU A 90 -9.57 4.09 -12.86
N ALA A 91 -10.15 3.65 -11.75
CA ALA A 91 -11.24 4.37 -11.09
C ALA A 91 -10.84 5.80 -10.68
N SER A 92 -9.65 5.97 -10.09
CA SER A 92 -9.14 7.29 -9.68
C SER A 92 -8.90 8.22 -10.87
N PHE A 93 -8.43 7.71 -12.01
CA PHE A 93 -8.29 8.49 -13.24
C PHE A 93 -9.66 8.87 -13.83
N LYS A 94 -10.63 7.96 -13.80
CA LYS A 94 -12.01 8.22 -14.25
C LYS A 94 -12.66 9.33 -13.43
N GLU A 95 -12.49 9.31 -12.10
CA GLU A 95 -12.98 10.35 -11.20
C GLU A 95 -12.27 11.70 -11.39
N ASN A 96 -11.02 11.67 -11.81
CA ASN A 96 -10.14 12.82 -12.05
C ASN A 96 -10.07 13.83 -10.86
N LYS A 97 -10.23 13.34 -9.63
CA LYS A 97 -10.20 14.16 -8.41
C LYS A 97 -8.86 14.05 -7.70
N THR A 98 -8.55 12.86 -7.21
CA THR A 98 -7.38 12.58 -6.38
C THR A 98 -6.18 12.08 -7.17
N ARG A 99 -6.37 11.74 -8.44
CA ARG A 99 -5.32 11.38 -9.41
C ARG A 99 -5.68 11.91 -10.78
N LYS A 100 -4.91 12.88 -11.26
CA LYS A 100 -5.19 13.58 -12.51
C LYS A 100 -4.19 13.19 -13.59
N ASN A 101 -4.69 12.86 -14.76
CA ASN A 101 -3.93 12.70 -16.00
C ASN A 101 -4.94 12.70 -17.15
N ALA A 102 -4.88 13.71 -18.02
CA ALA A 102 -5.87 13.91 -19.08
C ALA A 102 -5.94 12.71 -20.06
N VAL A 103 -4.79 12.11 -20.38
CA VAL A 103 -4.72 10.95 -21.28
C VAL A 103 -5.40 9.75 -20.64
N MET A 104 -5.00 9.40 -19.41
CA MET A 104 -5.56 8.25 -18.71
C MET A 104 -7.02 8.45 -18.32
N MET A 105 -7.45 9.67 -18.04
CA MET A 105 -8.86 10.00 -17.82
C MET A 105 -9.71 9.67 -19.05
N GLY A 106 -9.26 10.05 -20.24
CA GLY A 106 -9.95 9.74 -21.49
C GLY A 106 -10.17 8.23 -21.67
N PHE A 107 -9.15 7.42 -21.46
CA PHE A 107 -9.27 5.97 -21.57
C PHE A 107 -10.08 5.35 -20.44
N ALA A 108 -9.86 5.78 -19.19
CA ALA A 108 -10.56 5.21 -18.03
C ALA A 108 -12.05 5.53 -18.03
N THR A 109 -12.47 6.66 -18.59
CA THR A 109 -13.89 7.07 -18.68
C THR A 109 -14.71 6.07 -19.51
N ALA A 110 -14.12 5.49 -20.55
CA ALA A 110 -14.79 4.53 -21.43
C ALA A 110 -14.95 3.13 -20.81
N LEU A 111 -14.24 2.83 -19.71
CA LEU A 111 -14.29 1.51 -19.07
C LEU A 111 -15.46 1.41 -18.07
N THR A 112 -16.14 0.27 -18.08
CA THR A 112 -17.00 -0.11 -16.96
C THR A 112 -16.16 -0.58 -15.77
N PRO A 113 -16.70 -0.66 -14.55
CA PRO A 113 -15.97 -1.25 -13.42
C PRO A 113 -15.53 -2.69 -13.69
N GLU A 114 -16.34 -3.48 -14.40
CA GLU A 114 -16.03 -4.85 -14.80
C GLU A 114 -14.88 -4.87 -15.81
N ASP A 115 -14.89 -4.01 -16.83
CA ASP A 115 -13.80 -3.89 -17.81
C ASP A 115 -12.49 -3.48 -17.13
N ALA A 116 -12.56 -2.56 -16.17
CA ALA A 116 -11.39 -2.16 -15.39
C ALA A 116 -10.83 -3.32 -14.53
N ALA A 117 -11.69 -4.14 -13.93
CA ALA A 117 -11.27 -5.33 -13.19
C ALA A 117 -10.68 -6.40 -14.13
N ASN A 118 -11.28 -6.62 -15.30
CA ASN A 118 -10.82 -7.60 -16.27
C ASN A 118 -9.44 -7.26 -16.83
N VAL A 119 -9.22 -6.03 -17.26
CA VAL A 119 -7.91 -5.60 -17.78
C VAL A 119 -6.85 -5.53 -16.70
N ALA A 120 -7.23 -5.17 -15.47
CA ALA A 120 -6.34 -5.19 -14.32
C ALA A 120 -5.85 -6.62 -14.02
N ALA A 121 -6.76 -7.59 -14.00
CA ALA A 121 -6.42 -8.99 -13.79
C ALA A 121 -5.57 -9.57 -14.95
N TYR A 122 -5.85 -9.17 -16.19
CA TYR A 122 -5.03 -9.55 -17.32
C TYR A 122 -3.57 -9.10 -17.16
N TYR A 123 -3.33 -7.82 -16.83
CA TYR A 123 -1.97 -7.32 -16.63
C TYR A 123 -1.30 -7.87 -15.37
N ALA A 124 -2.06 -8.18 -14.34
CA ALA A 124 -1.55 -8.83 -13.14
C ALA A 124 -0.95 -10.22 -13.44
N GLY A 125 -1.54 -10.95 -14.38
CA GLY A 125 -1.04 -12.25 -14.83
C GLY A 125 0.15 -12.17 -15.80
N GLN A 126 0.54 -10.99 -16.28
CA GLN A 126 1.67 -10.86 -17.20
C GLN A 126 3.01 -10.91 -16.47
N LYS A 127 4.03 -11.48 -17.12
CA LYS A 127 5.38 -11.57 -16.56
C LYS A 127 6.09 -10.21 -16.65
N PRO A 128 6.48 -9.61 -15.52
CA PRO A 128 7.24 -8.37 -15.54
C PRO A 128 8.62 -8.57 -16.14
N LYS A 129 9.05 -7.67 -17.02
CA LYS A 129 10.44 -7.57 -17.46
C LYS A 129 11.26 -6.82 -16.41
N GLU A 130 12.42 -7.35 -16.12
CA GLU A 130 13.37 -6.67 -15.22
C GLU A 130 13.72 -5.28 -15.73
N GLY A 131 14.06 -4.41 -14.79
CA GLY A 131 14.65 -3.12 -15.06
C GLY A 131 16.12 -3.10 -14.62
N ALA A 132 16.74 -1.94 -14.73
CA ALA A 132 18.09 -1.70 -14.26
C ALA A 132 18.22 -0.29 -13.66
N ALA A 133 18.96 -0.17 -12.57
CA ALA A 133 19.48 1.12 -12.12
C ALA A 133 20.52 1.63 -13.14
N ARG A 134 20.48 2.92 -13.41
CA ARG A 134 21.32 3.53 -14.46
C ARG A 134 22.43 4.41 -13.90
N ASN A 135 22.33 4.81 -12.64
CA ASN A 135 23.26 5.73 -12.01
C ASN A 135 23.99 5.07 -10.82
N PRO A 136 25.16 4.45 -11.04
CA PRO A 136 25.95 3.80 -9.98
C PRO A 136 26.31 4.73 -8.81
N ALA A 137 26.42 6.05 -9.07
CA ALA A 137 26.78 7.03 -8.04
C ALA A 137 25.66 7.24 -7.01
N SER A 138 24.40 7.10 -7.41
CA SER A 138 23.23 7.32 -6.54
C SER A 138 22.62 6.03 -6.00
N VAL A 139 22.92 4.89 -6.62
CA VAL A 139 22.25 3.60 -6.29
C VAL A 139 22.42 3.21 -4.82
N LYS A 140 23.60 3.47 -4.23
CA LYS A 140 23.84 3.20 -2.80
C LYS A 140 22.98 4.07 -1.89
N LEU A 141 22.79 5.35 -2.25
CA LEU A 141 21.86 6.22 -1.52
C LEU A 141 20.42 5.73 -1.66
N GLY A 142 20.03 5.37 -2.87
CA GLY A 142 18.70 4.80 -3.14
C GLY A 142 18.43 3.53 -2.34
N GLU A 143 19.41 2.62 -2.28
CA GLU A 143 19.34 1.41 -1.46
C GLU A 143 19.15 1.72 0.02
N LYS A 144 19.97 2.64 0.56
CA LYS A 144 19.88 3.06 1.96
C LYS A 144 18.48 3.60 2.30
N ILE A 145 17.94 4.46 1.43
CA ILE A 145 16.60 5.03 1.62
C ILE A 145 15.52 3.92 1.51
N TYR A 146 15.61 3.09 0.49
CA TYR A 146 14.62 2.04 0.27
C TYR A 146 14.56 1.04 1.42
N ARG A 147 15.71 0.56 1.90
CA ARG A 147 15.83 -0.47 2.93
C ARG A 147 15.78 0.05 4.36
N GLY A 148 16.33 1.25 4.60
CA GLY A 148 16.50 1.81 5.95
C GLY A 148 15.68 3.07 6.23
N GLY A 149 15.11 3.70 5.22
CA GLY A 149 14.48 5.00 5.38
C GLY A 149 15.48 6.13 5.60
N VAL A 150 15.00 7.24 6.16
CA VAL A 150 15.81 8.40 6.56
C VAL A 150 15.40 8.80 7.97
N ALA A 151 16.10 8.29 8.98
CA ALA A 151 15.74 8.42 10.39
C ALA A 151 15.61 9.89 10.83
N ASP A 152 16.59 10.72 10.46
CA ASP A 152 16.63 12.14 10.83
C ASP A 152 15.43 12.94 10.30
N LYS A 153 14.78 12.45 9.27
CA LYS A 153 13.57 13.04 8.67
C LYS A 153 12.29 12.31 9.08
N GLY A 154 12.40 11.24 9.87
CA GLY A 154 11.27 10.38 10.21
C GLY A 154 10.62 9.75 8.97
N ILE A 155 11.44 9.36 7.98
CA ILE A 155 10.98 8.65 6.78
C ILE A 155 11.17 7.16 7.01
N ALA A 156 10.05 6.41 6.98
CA ALA A 156 10.08 4.96 7.08
C ALA A 156 10.72 4.32 5.82
N ALA A 157 11.31 3.13 6.00
CA ALA A 157 11.84 2.34 4.90
C ALA A 157 10.73 1.98 3.90
N CYS A 158 10.95 2.21 2.61
CA CYS A 158 10.01 1.84 1.55
C CYS A 158 9.73 0.33 1.54
N ALA A 159 10.77 -0.46 1.85
CA ALA A 159 10.71 -1.91 1.95
C ALA A 159 9.68 -2.41 2.99
N GLY A 160 9.37 -1.63 4.03
CA GLY A 160 8.39 -2.00 5.06
C GLY A 160 6.98 -2.17 4.51
N CYS A 161 6.61 -1.38 3.50
CA CYS A 161 5.29 -1.44 2.86
C CYS A 161 5.34 -2.10 1.47
N HIS A 162 6.39 -1.82 0.69
CA HIS A 162 6.51 -2.31 -0.67
C HIS A 162 7.29 -3.63 -0.80
N GLY A 163 7.71 -4.20 0.32
CA GLY A 163 8.50 -5.44 0.38
C GLY A 163 9.99 -5.23 0.07
N PRO A 164 10.88 -6.08 0.59
CA PRO A 164 12.33 -5.94 0.44
C PRO A 164 12.81 -6.06 -1.02
N ALA A 165 12.08 -6.81 -1.84
CA ALA A 165 12.30 -6.97 -3.28
C ALA A 165 11.36 -6.12 -4.13
N GLY A 166 10.57 -5.23 -3.55
CA GLY A 166 9.65 -4.36 -4.28
C GLY A 166 8.45 -5.09 -4.89
N ALA A 167 8.08 -6.24 -4.35
CA ALA A 167 6.92 -7.00 -4.82
C ALA A 167 5.59 -6.34 -4.50
N GLY A 168 5.56 -5.49 -3.49
CA GLY A 168 4.35 -4.92 -2.94
C GLY A 168 3.61 -5.88 -2.01
N ILE A 169 2.47 -5.41 -1.51
CA ILE A 169 1.51 -6.19 -0.72
C ILE A 169 0.11 -5.92 -1.29
N PRO A 170 -0.56 -6.93 -1.83
CA PRO A 170 -1.95 -6.76 -2.30
C PRO A 170 -2.86 -6.31 -1.15
N ALA A 171 -3.86 -5.47 -1.34
CA ALA A 171 -4.18 -4.70 -2.55
C ALA A 171 -3.67 -3.26 -2.46
N GLN A 172 -3.09 -2.88 -1.32
CA GLN A 172 -2.82 -1.48 -0.97
C GLN A 172 -1.45 -0.98 -1.44
N TYR A 173 -0.43 -1.81 -1.33
CA TYR A 173 0.95 -1.41 -1.61
C TYR A 173 1.39 -1.97 -2.97
N PRO A 174 1.54 -1.13 -4.00
CA PRO A 174 1.87 -1.60 -5.33
C PRO A 174 3.25 -2.22 -5.43
N ARG A 175 3.39 -3.12 -6.40
CA ARG A 175 4.69 -3.57 -6.88
C ARG A 175 5.49 -2.39 -7.43
N LEU A 176 6.74 -2.28 -7.05
CA LEU A 176 7.68 -1.25 -7.50
C LEU A 176 8.83 -1.83 -8.34
N ALA A 177 9.22 -3.09 -8.07
CA ALA A 177 10.38 -3.71 -8.70
C ALA A 177 10.36 -3.62 -10.22
N GLY A 178 11.46 -3.12 -10.79
CA GLY A 178 11.63 -3.01 -12.24
C GLY A 178 10.82 -1.91 -12.91
N GLN A 179 10.09 -1.07 -12.16
CA GLN A 179 9.38 0.08 -12.71
C GLN A 179 10.37 1.13 -13.23
N TRP A 180 9.96 1.89 -14.23
CA TRP A 180 10.77 2.98 -14.76
C TRP A 180 11.13 4.00 -13.68
N ALA A 181 12.42 4.37 -13.59
CA ALA A 181 12.90 5.39 -12.65
C ALA A 181 12.18 6.73 -12.85
N ASP A 182 12.02 7.16 -14.10
CA ASP A 182 11.36 8.42 -14.44
C ASP A 182 9.89 8.43 -14.00
N TYR A 183 9.18 7.30 -14.20
CA TYR A 183 7.81 7.18 -13.72
C TYR A 183 7.74 7.18 -12.19
N THR A 184 8.60 6.43 -11.51
CA THR A 184 8.66 6.41 -10.03
C THR A 184 8.94 7.79 -9.48
N LYS A 185 9.93 8.50 -10.06
CA LYS A 185 10.26 9.89 -9.73
C LYS A 185 9.04 10.80 -9.89
N SER A 186 8.38 10.75 -11.05
CA SER A 186 7.21 11.59 -11.31
C SER A 186 6.09 11.36 -10.31
N GLN A 187 5.88 10.10 -9.87
CA GLN A 187 4.86 9.80 -8.88
C GLN A 187 5.23 10.30 -7.47
N LEU A 188 6.49 10.20 -7.06
CA LEU A 188 6.95 10.74 -5.79
C LEU A 188 6.85 12.28 -5.77
N VAL A 189 7.22 12.95 -6.87
CA VAL A 189 7.05 14.39 -7.02
C VAL A 189 5.58 14.78 -6.96
N ALA A 190 4.69 14.07 -7.65
CA ALA A 190 3.27 14.35 -7.65
C ALA A 190 2.63 14.13 -6.25
N PHE A 191 3.06 13.13 -5.49
CA PHE A 191 2.65 12.97 -4.09
C PHE A 191 3.16 14.11 -3.22
N ARG A 192 4.42 14.53 -3.39
CA ARG A 192 5.03 15.63 -2.65
C ARG A 192 4.33 16.96 -2.91
N ALA A 193 3.97 17.21 -4.15
CA ALA A 193 3.24 18.41 -4.55
C ALA A 193 1.74 18.38 -4.21
N GLY A 194 1.21 17.23 -3.75
CA GLY A 194 -0.23 17.07 -3.53
C GLY A 194 -1.06 16.97 -4.80
N GLU A 195 -0.44 16.80 -5.97
CA GLU A 195 -1.14 16.57 -7.24
C GLU A 195 -1.73 15.16 -7.33
N ARG A 196 -1.08 14.20 -6.67
CA ARG A 196 -1.57 12.85 -6.47
C ARG A 196 -1.96 12.66 -5.00
N GLN A 197 -3.26 12.38 -4.76
CA GLN A 197 -3.84 12.31 -3.42
C GLN A 197 -4.66 11.03 -3.19
N ASN A 198 -4.54 10.04 -4.07
CA ASN A 198 -5.30 8.79 -3.99
C ASN A 198 -4.65 7.72 -3.08
N ASP A 199 -3.71 8.14 -2.26
CA ASP A 199 -3.05 7.34 -1.23
C ASP A 199 -3.91 7.29 0.05
N PRO A 200 -4.21 6.09 0.60
CA PRO A 200 -4.97 5.98 1.83
C PRO A 200 -4.29 6.75 2.97
N GLN A 201 -5.07 7.55 3.70
CA GLN A 201 -4.60 8.33 4.85
C GLN A 201 -3.38 9.24 4.58
N GLY A 202 -3.08 9.55 3.33
CA GLY A 202 -1.96 10.41 2.98
C GLY A 202 -0.58 9.77 3.18
N MET A 203 -0.49 8.45 3.26
CA MET A 203 0.77 7.73 3.56
C MET A 203 1.89 8.11 2.60
N MET A 204 1.66 8.03 1.29
CA MET A 204 2.70 8.36 0.30
C MET A 204 3.00 9.86 0.25
N ARG A 205 2.01 10.72 0.45
CA ARG A 205 2.21 12.16 0.60
C ARG A 205 3.07 12.48 1.81
N GLY A 206 2.81 11.83 2.94
CA GLY A 206 3.60 12.01 4.17
C GLY A 206 5.06 11.57 4.02
N VAL A 207 5.34 10.51 3.27
CA VAL A 207 6.70 10.06 2.94
C VAL A 207 7.35 11.02 1.95
N ALA A 208 6.68 11.31 0.83
CA ALA A 208 7.24 12.10 -0.27
C ALA A 208 7.49 13.57 0.13
N ALA A 209 6.68 14.16 1.00
CA ALA A 209 6.84 15.54 1.48
C ALA A 209 8.22 15.81 2.13
N LYS A 210 8.85 14.77 2.67
CA LYS A 210 10.12 14.88 3.39
C LYS A 210 11.35 14.54 2.52
N LEU A 211 11.14 14.01 1.31
CA LEU A 211 12.22 13.64 0.41
C LEU A 211 12.72 14.84 -0.39
N SER A 212 14.02 15.03 -0.47
CA SER A 212 14.67 15.96 -1.40
C SER A 212 14.67 15.39 -2.84
N ASP A 213 14.93 16.24 -3.83
CA ASP A 213 15.03 15.81 -5.24
C ASP A 213 16.12 14.75 -5.42
N LYS A 214 17.27 14.94 -4.79
CA LYS A 214 18.38 13.97 -4.81
C LYS A 214 17.98 12.61 -4.25
N GLU A 215 17.19 12.59 -3.17
CA GLU A 215 16.70 11.35 -2.56
C GLU A 215 15.65 10.67 -3.42
N ILE A 216 14.74 11.45 -4.02
CA ILE A 216 13.74 10.95 -4.98
C ILE A 216 14.44 10.33 -6.19
N ASP A 217 15.43 11.01 -6.77
CA ASP A 217 16.19 10.51 -7.91
C ASP A 217 16.90 9.19 -7.56
N ALA A 218 17.57 9.16 -6.43
CA ALA A 218 18.34 8.00 -5.99
C ALA A 218 17.43 6.77 -5.71
N VAL A 219 16.35 6.96 -4.98
CA VAL A 219 15.44 5.83 -4.66
C VAL A 219 14.67 5.35 -5.88
N SER A 220 14.33 6.25 -6.81
CA SER A 220 13.65 5.87 -8.06
C SER A 220 14.54 5.04 -8.97
N ASP A 221 15.82 5.39 -9.07
CA ASP A 221 16.80 4.62 -9.84
C ASP A 221 17.07 3.25 -9.20
N TYR A 222 17.20 3.19 -7.87
CA TYR A 222 17.35 1.93 -7.14
C TYR A 222 16.14 1.00 -7.35
N ILE A 223 14.92 1.53 -7.27
CA ILE A 223 13.66 0.78 -7.52
C ILE A 223 13.63 0.18 -8.91
N ALA A 224 14.12 0.91 -9.92
CA ALA A 224 14.18 0.39 -11.29
C ALA A 224 15.08 -0.84 -11.41
N GLY A 225 16.12 -0.95 -10.58
CA GLY A 225 17.03 -2.09 -10.53
C GLY A 225 16.63 -3.21 -9.57
N LEU A 226 15.55 -3.05 -8.79
CA LEU A 226 15.08 -4.10 -7.88
C LEU A 226 14.63 -5.33 -8.66
N LYS A 227 15.14 -6.49 -8.23
CA LYS A 227 14.77 -7.79 -8.79
C LYS A 227 14.01 -8.59 -7.74
N GLN A 228 13.01 -9.34 -8.20
CA GLN A 228 12.43 -10.38 -7.36
C GLN A 228 13.41 -11.57 -7.32
N SER A 229 13.77 -12.02 -6.12
CA SER A 229 14.35 -13.34 -5.96
C SER A 229 13.30 -14.36 -6.36
N ASN A 230 13.65 -15.20 -7.33
CA ASN A 230 12.86 -16.38 -7.71
C ASN A 230 12.79 -17.33 -6.53
#